data_dcf47bae80af6d915a6c5b66f90e6aed
#
_entry.id   dcf47bae80af6d915a6c5b66f90e6aed
#
_cell.length_a   1.000
_cell.length_b   1.000
_cell.length_c   1.000
_cell.angle_alpha   90.00
_cell.angle_beta   90.00
_cell.angle_gamma   90.00
#
_symmetry.space_group_name_H-M   'P 1'
#
loop_
_entity.id
_entity.type
_entity.pdbx_description
1 polymer ?
#
loop_
_entity_poly.entity_id
_entity_poly.type
_entity_poly.pdbx_seq_one_letter_code
_entity_poly.pdbx_strand_id
1 'polypeptide(L)'
;FGEVVSTPTATSSSSLLDFIGKGEGGYDSANRGTIGGNVVGSQQVATRGGKKVSELTVAEIKKYQSITDPNNKDRLFTVGKYQAIPDTFIQAVKGLGLSDDTVFTPEVQEQVGLYLVSEKRPKVGQFIRGEGNISSDTAMIELAREFASIPVPISIAKGTYGTWPKTNLVAGDSFYKNPNASQGNRAQHTVEETRAVLEAAKQ
;
A
#
# COMPACT_ATOMS: atom_id res chain seq x y z
N PHE A 1 -15.30 37.09 6.33
CA PHE A 1 -15.98 35.80 6.17
C PHE A 1 -14.89 34.79 5.86
N GLY A 2 -14.52 33.94 6.84
CA GLY A 2 -13.54 32.88 6.68
C GLY A 2 -14.21 31.66 6.07
N GLU A 3 -13.66 31.18 4.96
CA GLU A 3 -14.01 29.88 4.42
C GLU A 3 -13.60 28.79 5.42
N VAL A 4 -14.57 28.04 5.91
CA VAL A 4 -14.35 26.84 6.69
C VAL A 4 -13.92 25.75 5.70
N VAL A 5 -12.61 25.49 5.63
CA VAL A 5 -12.10 24.31 4.94
C VAL A 5 -12.60 23.10 5.71
N SER A 6 -13.59 22.40 5.16
CA SER A 6 -14.13 21.17 5.73
C SER A 6 -13.03 20.09 5.69
N THR A 7 -12.51 19.76 6.86
CA THR A 7 -11.69 18.56 7.06
C THR A 7 -12.50 17.32 6.65
N PRO A 8 -11.91 16.36 5.91
CA PRO A 8 -12.61 15.13 5.51
C PRO A 8 -13.17 14.41 6.72
N THR A 9 -14.41 14.00 6.66
CA THR A 9 -15.04 13.22 7.71
C THR A 9 -14.27 11.89 7.84
N ALA A 10 -13.63 11.67 8.99
CA ALA A 10 -12.71 10.56 9.27
C ALA A 10 -13.30 9.15 9.03
N THR A 11 -14.62 9.01 8.88
CA THR A 11 -15.31 7.73 8.82
C THR A 11 -15.26 7.06 7.43
N SER A 12 -15.22 7.81 6.33
CA SER A 12 -15.23 7.21 4.97
C SER A 12 -13.84 6.77 4.50
N SER A 13 -12.81 7.52 4.87
CA SER A 13 -11.43 7.15 4.55
C SER A 13 -10.95 5.95 5.36
N SER A 14 -11.40 5.78 6.61
CA SER A 14 -11.04 4.63 7.44
C SER A 14 -11.55 3.30 6.86
N SER A 15 -12.76 3.26 6.28
CA SER A 15 -13.30 2.04 5.68
C SER A 15 -12.52 1.58 4.45
N LEU A 16 -12.04 2.52 3.61
CA LEU A 16 -11.17 2.21 2.47
C LEU A 16 -9.80 1.71 2.93
N LEU A 17 -9.21 2.37 3.94
CA LEU A 17 -7.93 1.95 4.50
C LEU A 17 -8.00 0.58 5.17
N ASP A 18 -9.09 0.28 5.88
CA ASP A 18 -9.32 -1.03 6.47
C ASP A 18 -9.53 -2.11 5.40
N PHE A 19 -10.25 -1.79 4.34
CA PHE A 19 -10.41 -2.68 3.20
C PHE A 19 -9.07 -3.04 2.57
N ILE A 20 -8.23 -2.04 2.26
CA ILE A 20 -6.88 -2.24 1.72
C ILE A 20 -6.05 -3.10 2.69
N GLY A 21 -6.02 -2.75 3.97
CA GLY A 21 -5.24 -3.45 4.99
C GLY A 21 -5.60 -4.92 5.13
N LYS A 22 -6.87 -5.30 4.95
CA LYS A 22 -7.30 -6.72 4.97
C LYS A 22 -6.63 -7.54 3.87
N GLY A 23 -6.31 -6.95 2.73
CA GLY A 23 -5.63 -7.62 1.63
C GLY A 23 -4.10 -7.57 1.71
N GLU A 24 -3.53 -6.62 2.43
CA GLU A 24 -2.07 -6.43 2.53
C GLU A 24 -1.49 -7.08 3.79
N GLY A 25 -1.96 -6.70 4.98
CA GLY A 25 -1.42 -7.26 6.22
C GLY A 25 -1.93 -6.61 7.50
N GLY A 26 -1.33 -6.99 8.63
CA GLY A 26 -1.57 -6.36 9.93
C GLY A 26 -0.48 -5.34 10.29
N TYR A 27 -0.67 -4.58 11.36
CA TYR A 27 0.28 -3.56 11.81
C TYR A 27 1.69 -4.09 12.11
N ASP A 28 1.79 -5.37 12.48
CA ASP A 28 3.08 -6.02 12.77
C ASP A 28 3.56 -6.93 11.64
N SER A 29 2.86 -6.96 10.50
CA SER A 29 3.22 -7.82 9.38
C SER A 29 4.47 -7.33 8.67
N ALA A 30 5.31 -8.28 8.23
CA ALA A 30 6.48 -7.99 7.40
C ALA A 30 6.88 -9.22 6.58
N ASN A 31 7.68 -8.99 5.54
CA ASN A 31 8.41 -10.04 4.84
C ASN A 31 9.84 -9.60 4.52
N ARG A 32 10.65 -10.51 3.99
CA ARG A 32 12.06 -10.24 3.65
C ARG A 32 12.30 -10.03 2.14
N GLY A 33 11.24 -9.93 1.34
CA GLY A 33 11.30 -9.78 -0.12
C GLY A 33 11.08 -11.11 -0.85
N THR A 34 11.69 -11.28 -2.02
CA THR A 34 11.47 -12.44 -2.87
C THR A 34 12.78 -13.13 -3.23
N ILE A 35 12.71 -14.46 -3.35
CA ILE A 35 13.76 -15.29 -3.94
C ILE A 35 13.11 -16.11 -5.06
N GLY A 36 13.66 -16.04 -6.29
CA GLY A 36 13.08 -16.74 -7.43
C GLY A 36 11.61 -16.38 -7.72
N GLY A 37 11.20 -15.14 -7.37
CA GLY A 37 9.82 -14.66 -7.53
C GLY A 37 8.86 -15.04 -6.39
N ASN A 38 9.30 -15.82 -5.42
CA ASN A 38 8.48 -16.23 -4.27
C ASN A 38 8.78 -15.34 -3.06
N VAL A 39 7.75 -14.92 -2.35
CA VAL A 39 7.90 -14.13 -1.10
C VAL A 39 8.51 -15.03 -0.02
N VAL A 40 9.52 -14.50 0.69
CA VAL A 40 10.20 -15.22 1.77
C VAL A 40 10.08 -14.48 3.09
N GLY A 41 10.02 -15.26 4.17
CA GLY A 41 10.03 -14.74 5.53
C GLY A 41 8.81 -13.90 5.89
N SER A 42 7.63 -14.22 5.33
CA SER A 42 6.35 -13.61 5.74
C SER A 42 6.03 -13.91 7.19
N GLN A 43 5.73 -12.88 7.96
CA GLN A 43 5.35 -12.95 9.37
C GLN A 43 4.17 -12.02 9.61
N GLN A 44 3.11 -12.52 10.27
CA GLN A 44 1.96 -11.70 10.70
C GLN A 44 2.33 -10.81 11.89
N VAL A 45 3.24 -11.30 12.74
CA VAL A 45 3.84 -10.55 13.84
C VAL A 45 5.34 -10.67 13.73
N ALA A 46 5.95 -9.72 13.02
CA ALA A 46 7.39 -9.66 12.85
C ALA A 46 8.03 -8.87 14.01
N THR A 47 9.15 -9.38 14.51
CA THR A 47 9.94 -8.71 15.54
C THR A 47 11.37 -8.51 15.09
N ARG A 48 11.99 -7.38 15.49
CA ARG A 48 13.40 -7.09 15.29
C ARG A 48 13.95 -6.44 16.54
N GLY A 49 15.08 -6.94 17.01
CA GLY A 49 15.66 -6.45 18.28
C GLY A 49 14.71 -6.58 19.48
N GLY A 50 13.83 -7.59 19.49
CA GLY A 50 12.83 -7.80 20.55
C GLY A 50 11.58 -6.93 20.47
N LYS A 51 11.48 -6.01 19.50
CA LYS A 51 10.32 -5.13 19.29
C LYS A 51 9.50 -5.61 18.12
N LYS A 52 8.16 -5.48 18.18
CA LYS A 52 7.25 -5.66 17.04
C LYS A 52 7.43 -4.52 16.03
N VAL A 53 6.98 -4.72 14.79
CA VAL A 53 7.05 -3.66 13.76
C VAL A 53 6.39 -2.37 14.24
N SER A 54 5.24 -2.44 14.91
CA SER A 54 4.53 -1.29 15.46
C SER A 54 5.25 -0.59 16.64
N GLU A 55 6.32 -1.19 17.16
CA GLU A 55 7.13 -0.66 18.26
C GLU A 55 8.50 -0.11 17.79
N LEU A 56 8.83 -0.33 16.51
CA LEU A 56 10.06 0.17 15.91
C LEU A 56 9.95 1.66 15.58
N THR A 57 11.07 2.36 15.73
CA THR A 57 11.16 3.74 15.23
C THR A 57 11.39 3.78 13.72
N VAL A 58 11.15 4.93 13.09
CA VAL A 58 11.46 5.18 11.68
C VAL A 58 12.91 4.84 11.37
N ALA A 59 13.86 5.23 12.22
CA ALA A 59 15.29 4.91 12.07
C ALA A 59 15.55 3.40 12.10
N GLU A 60 14.94 2.69 13.05
CA GLU A 60 15.06 1.23 13.15
C GLU A 60 14.51 0.52 11.92
N ILE A 61 13.34 0.92 11.41
CA ILE A 61 12.77 0.36 10.18
C ILE A 61 13.69 0.62 8.99
N LYS A 62 14.16 1.84 8.78
CA LYS A 62 15.13 2.18 7.71
C LYS A 62 16.38 1.30 7.79
N LYS A 63 16.93 1.10 9.01
CA LYS A 63 18.08 0.21 9.23
C LYS A 63 17.80 -1.22 8.75
N TYR A 64 16.69 -1.82 9.14
CA TYR A 64 16.36 -3.19 8.75
C TYR A 64 15.94 -3.29 7.28
N GLN A 65 15.36 -2.25 6.70
CA GLN A 65 15.04 -2.18 5.27
C GLN A 65 16.29 -1.96 4.39
N SER A 66 17.38 -1.40 4.91
CA SER A 66 18.64 -1.24 4.18
C SER A 66 19.39 -2.56 3.95
N ILE A 67 19.02 -3.63 4.66
CA ILE A 67 19.57 -4.96 4.44
C ILE A 67 19.04 -5.49 3.11
N THR A 68 19.91 -5.78 2.15
CA THR A 68 19.52 -6.18 0.78
C THR A 68 19.36 -7.69 0.59
N ASP A 69 20.05 -8.52 1.40
CA ASP A 69 19.98 -9.98 1.29
C ASP A 69 18.67 -10.53 1.88
N PRO A 70 17.79 -11.15 1.07
CA PRO A 70 16.53 -11.72 1.55
C PRO A 70 16.72 -12.96 2.45
N ASN A 71 17.91 -13.58 2.49
CA ASN A 71 18.23 -14.66 3.41
C ASN A 71 18.55 -14.15 4.82
N ASN A 72 18.93 -12.88 4.95
CA ASN A 72 19.20 -12.28 6.26
C ASN A 72 17.90 -12.21 7.07
N LYS A 73 17.90 -12.82 8.26
CA LYS A 73 16.71 -12.90 9.13
C LYS A 73 16.26 -11.56 9.69
N ASP A 74 17.19 -10.59 9.77
CA ASP A 74 16.89 -9.25 10.28
C ASP A 74 16.30 -8.33 9.21
N ARG A 75 16.40 -8.71 7.92
CA ARG A 75 15.83 -7.90 6.85
C ARG A 75 14.33 -7.69 7.03
N LEU A 76 13.89 -6.45 6.89
CA LEU A 76 12.52 -6.06 6.59
C LEU A 76 12.46 -5.57 5.14
N PHE A 77 11.61 -6.14 4.30
CA PHE A 77 11.37 -5.61 2.96
C PHE A 77 10.05 -4.87 2.90
N THR A 78 8.95 -5.54 3.28
CA THR A 78 7.68 -4.87 3.50
C THR A 78 7.42 -4.74 4.98
N VAL A 79 6.71 -3.67 5.40
CA VAL A 79 6.40 -3.42 6.81
C VAL A 79 4.99 -2.90 7.00
N GLY A 80 4.34 -3.39 8.07
CA GLY A 80 3.09 -2.89 8.61
C GLY A 80 1.85 -3.22 7.79
N LYS A 81 0.74 -2.59 8.15
CA LYS A 81 -0.60 -2.82 7.60
C LYS A 81 -0.66 -2.66 6.08
N TYR A 82 0.12 -1.75 5.53
CA TYR A 82 0.12 -1.40 4.10
C TYR A 82 1.31 -1.97 3.33
N GLN A 83 2.07 -2.88 3.94
CA GLN A 83 3.22 -3.57 3.35
C GLN A 83 4.19 -2.61 2.61
N ALA A 84 4.54 -1.49 3.25
CA ALA A 84 5.40 -0.48 2.66
C ALA A 84 6.81 -1.03 2.38
N ILE A 85 7.21 -1.04 1.11
CA ILE A 85 8.58 -1.36 0.67
C ILE A 85 9.52 -0.18 0.97
N PRO A 86 10.87 -0.35 0.96
CA PRO A 86 11.80 0.68 1.39
C PRO A 86 11.58 2.05 0.76
N ASP A 87 11.47 2.13 -0.57
CA ASP A 87 11.28 3.41 -1.27
C ASP A 87 9.92 4.06 -0.91
N THR A 88 8.87 3.26 -0.80
CA THR A 88 7.54 3.73 -0.38
C THR A 88 7.55 4.24 1.06
N PHE A 89 8.21 3.52 1.95
CA PHE A 89 8.35 3.94 3.35
C PHE A 89 9.10 5.28 3.47
N ILE A 90 10.25 5.42 2.79
CA ILE A 90 11.03 6.66 2.78
C ILE A 90 10.22 7.83 2.21
N GLN A 91 9.48 7.62 1.12
CA GLN A 91 8.60 8.64 0.54
C GLN A 91 7.51 9.09 1.52
N ALA A 92 6.86 8.13 2.20
CA ALA A 92 5.82 8.44 3.18
C ALA A 92 6.39 9.19 4.39
N VAL A 93 7.53 8.74 4.94
CA VAL A 93 8.24 9.42 6.04
C VAL A 93 8.54 10.87 5.68
N LYS A 94 9.08 11.10 4.47
CA LYS A 94 9.38 12.47 3.98
C LYS A 94 8.12 13.29 3.79
N GLY A 95 7.10 12.73 3.13
CA GLY A 95 5.85 13.43 2.82
C GLY A 95 5.06 13.83 4.07
N LEU A 96 5.12 13.00 5.11
CA LEU A 96 4.46 13.26 6.40
C LEU A 96 5.35 14.04 7.39
N GLY A 97 6.61 14.32 7.06
CA GLY A 97 7.55 15.00 7.96
C GLY A 97 7.86 14.22 9.23
N LEU A 98 7.84 12.86 9.18
CA LEU A 98 8.13 12.03 10.35
C LEU A 98 9.62 12.07 10.69
N SER A 99 9.93 12.24 11.99
CA SER A 99 11.32 12.17 12.49
C SER A 99 11.79 10.73 12.61
N ASP A 100 13.12 10.54 12.69
CA ASP A 100 13.74 9.23 12.87
C ASP A 100 13.34 8.55 14.20
N ASP A 101 13.00 9.33 15.23
CA ASP A 101 12.54 8.84 16.53
C ASP A 101 11.05 8.51 16.58
N THR A 102 10.28 8.85 15.53
CA THR A 102 8.85 8.53 15.46
C THR A 102 8.66 7.01 15.51
N VAL A 103 7.86 6.53 16.48
CA VAL A 103 7.48 5.11 16.57
C VAL A 103 6.41 4.81 15.54
N PHE A 104 6.53 3.68 14.83
CA PHE A 104 5.65 3.26 13.74
C PHE A 104 4.36 2.63 14.27
N THR A 105 3.68 3.33 15.20
CA THR A 105 2.43 2.88 15.84
C THR A 105 1.31 2.65 14.82
N PRO A 106 0.21 1.95 15.20
CA PRO A 106 -0.96 1.83 14.35
C PRO A 106 -1.45 3.17 13.78
N GLU A 107 -1.48 4.22 14.60
CA GLU A 107 -1.93 5.56 14.20
C GLU A 107 -0.99 6.18 13.14
N VAL A 108 0.32 6.00 13.28
CA VAL A 108 1.30 6.45 12.28
C VAL A 108 1.15 5.65 11.00
N GLN A 109 0.87 4.34 11.10
CA GLN A 109 0.60 3.50 9.93
C GLN A 109 -0.67 3.93 9.19
N GLU A 110 -1.74 4.34 9.89
CA GLU A 110 -2.93 4.91 9.25
C GLU A 110 -2.62 6.23 8.52
N GLN A 111 -1.76 7.09 9.08
CA GLN A 111 -1.30 8.30 8.39
C GLN A 111 -0.51 7.94 7.12
N VAL A 112 0.35 6.92 7.19
CA VAL A 112 1.06 6.40 6.01
C VAL A 112 0.07 5.88 4.96
N GLY A 113 -0.92 5.08 5.35
CA GLY A 113 -1.97 4.61 4.45
C GLY A 113 -2.71 5.75 3.75
N LEU A 114 -3.11 6.76 4.51
CA LEU A 114 -3.78 7.94 3.96
C LEU A 114 -2.87 8.70 2.97
N TYR A 115 -1.59 8.88 3.30
CA TYR A 115 -0.61 9.48 2.40
C TYR A 115 -0.49 8.69 1.08
N LEU A 116 -0.41 7.38 1.15
CA LEU A 116 -0.30 6.52 -0.04
C LEU A 116 -1.52 6.67 -0.97
N VAL A 117 -2.70 6.75 -0.38
CA VAL A 117 -3.97 6.83 -1.12
C VAL A 117 -4.23 8.23 -1.68
N SER A 118 -3.93 9.29 -0.91
CA SER A 118 -4.34 10.65 -1.28
C SER A 118 -3.23 11.50 -1.89
N GLU A 119 -2.00 11.39 -1.38
CA GLU A 119 -0.89 12.25 -1.80
C GLU A 119 0.01 11.56 -2.84
N LYS A 120 0.41 10.32 -2.59
CA LYS A 120 1.21 9.54 -3.55
C LYS A 120 0.40 9.16 -4.79
N ARG A 121 -0.90 8.93 -4.63
CA ARG A 121 -1.86 8.63 -5.71
C ARG A 121 -2.93 9.74 -5.80
N PRO A 122 -2.57 10.94 -6.26
CA PRO A 122 -3.44 12.12 -6.17
C PRO A 122 -4.79 11.93 -6.89
N LYS A 123 -4.87 11.11 -7.94
CA LYS A 123 -6.15 10.83 -8.60
C LYS A 123 -7.12 10.06 -7.73
N VAL A 124 -6.63 9.25 -6.79
CA VAL A 124 -7.49 8.58 -5.80
C VAL A 124 -8.02 9.61 -4.81
N GLY A 125 -7.15 10.48 -4.29
CA GLY A 125 -7.56 11.59 -3.41
C GLY A 125 -8.58 12.51 -4.07
N GLN A 126 -8.35 12.89 -5.33
CA GLN A 126 -9.29 13.72 -6.11
C GLN A 126 -10.64 13.01 -6.29
N PHE A 127 -10.64 11.72 -6.61
CA PHE A 127 -11.88 10.94 -6.73
C PHE A 127 -12.68 10.94 -5.42
N ILE A 128 -12.01 10.67 -4.30
CA ILE A 128 -12.64 10.64 -2.98
C ILE A 128 -13.26 12.01 -2.63
N ARG A 129 -12.58 13.12 -2.95
CA ARG A 129 -13.10 14.48 -2.71
C ARG A 129 -14.08 14.98 -3.77
N GLY A 130 -14.44 14.15 -4.76
CA GLY A 130 -15.31 14.57 -5.86
C GLY A 130 -14.69 15.62 -6.78
N GLU A 131 -13.37 15.77 -6.76
CA GLU A 131 -12.62 16.75 -7.55
C GLU A 131 -12.25 16.18 -8.93
N GLY A 132 -12.31 17.02 -9.96
CA GLY A 132 -11.93 16.66 -11.33
C GLY A 132 -12.71 15.44 -11.85
N ASN A 133 -12.98 15.28 -13.08
CA ASN A 133 -13.76 14.15 -13.64
C ASN A 133 -12.97 12.82 -13.61
N ILE A 134 -12.54 12.39 -12.41
CA ILE A 134 -11.84 11.12 -12.24
C ILE A 134 -12.88 10.00 -12.17
N SER A 135 -12.77 9.02 -13.08
CA SER A 135 -13.63 7.82 -13.04
C SER A 135 -13.19 6.86 -11.93
N SER A 136 -14.12 6.03 -11.44
CA SER A 136 -13.80 4.97 -10.49
C SER A 136 -12.76 4.00 -11.05
N ASP A 137 -12.79 3.68 -12.35
CA ASP A 137 -11.78 2.84 -12.99
C ASP A 137 -10.38 3.47 -12.92
N THR A 138 -10.26 4.76 -13.17
CA THR A 138 -8.99 5.49 -13.04
C THR A 138 -8.48 5.44 -11.60
N ALA A 139 -9.34 5.71 -10.63
CA ALA A 139 -8.97 5.66 -9.21
C ALA A 139 -8.59 4.23 -8.78
N MET A 140 -9.31 3.20 -9.24
CA MET A 140 -8.97 1.79 -8.98
C MET A 140 -7.63 1.39 -9.58
N ILE A 141 -7.31 1.81 -10.82
CA ILE A 141 -6.00 1.55 -11.43
C ILE A 141 -4.88 2.17 -10.58
N GLU A 142 -5.05 3.39 -10.11
CA GLU A 142 -4.06 4.04 -9.25
C GLU A 142 -3.90 3.32 -7.91
N LEU A 143 -4.98 2.82 -7.30
CA LEU A 143 -4.90 1.96 -6.11
C LEU A 143 -4.19 0.64 -6.41
N ALA A 144 -4.50 -0.02 -7.52
CA ALA A 144 -3.85 -1.28 -7.92
C ALA A 144 -2.35 -1.10 -8.20
N ARG A 145 -1.93 0.09 -8.64
CA ARG A 145 -0.51 0.46 -8.82
C ARG A 145 0.21 0.74 -7.49
N GLU A 146 -0.51 0.86 -6.40
CA GLU A 146 0.06 0.99 -5.06
C GLU A 146 0.00 -0.31 -4.27
N PHE A 147 -1.13 -1.01 -4.33
CA PHE A 147 -1.45 -2.17 -3.49
C PHE A 147 -1.67 -3.42 -4.34
N ALA A 148 -0.86 -4.46 -4.09
CA ALA A 148 -0.92 -5.71 -4.86
C ALA A 148 -2.24 -6.48 -4.64
N SER A 149 -2.90 -6.28 -3.52
CA SER A 149 -4.21 -6.88 -3.18
C SER A 149 -5.38 -6.32 -3.98
N ILE A 150 -5.23 -5.11 -4.54
CA ILE A 150 -6.29 -4.42 -5.30
C ILE A 150 -6.26 -4.89 -6.76
N PRO A 151 -7.40 -5.33 -7.31
CA PRO A 151 -7.49 -5.75 -8.71
C PRO A 151 -7.51 -4.56 -9.67
N VAL A 152 -7.02 -4.78 -10.90
CA VAL A 152 -7.29 -3.83 -11.99
C VAL A 152 -8.74 -3.98 -12.46
N PRO A 153 -9.46 -2.87 -12.74
CA PRO A 153 -10.88 -2.92 -13.10
C PRO A 153 -11.12 -3.29 -14.57
N ILE A 154 -10.11 -3.13 -15.43
CA ILE A 154 -10.16 -3.35 -16.88
C ILE A 154 -8.90 -4.03 -17.36
N SER A 155 -8.89 -4.51 -18.60
CA SER A 155 -7.69 -5.04 -19.23
C SER A 155 -6.64 -3.94 -19.43
N ILE A 156 -5.38 -4.26 -19.12
CA ILE A 156 -4.24 -3.35 -19.25
C ILE A 156 -3.12 -4.08 -20.01
N ALA A 157 -2.63 -3.48 -21.08
CA ALA A 157 -1.54 -4.05 -21.87
C ALA A 157 -0.20 -3.98 -21.08
N LYS A 158 0.65 -4.98 -21.30
CA LYS A 158 2.02 -4.98 -20.79
C LYS A 158 2.72 -3.65 -21.13
N GLY A 159 3.41 -3.07 -20.15
CA GLY A 159 4.20 -1.86 -20.33
C GLY A 159 3.41 -0.56 -20.45
N THR A 160 2.09 -0.55 -20.24
CA THR A 160 1.25 0.67 -20.32
C THR A 160 1.77 1.78 -19.40
N TYR A 161 2.38 1.43 -18.27
CA TYR A 161 2.95 2.38 -17.30
C TYR A 161 4.48 2.23 -17.20
N GLY A 162 5.18 2.39 -18.32
CA GLY A 162 6.63 2.21 -18.41
C GLY A 162 7.01 0.73 -18.48
N THR A 163 7.71 0.21 -17.46
CA THR A 163 8.07 -1.22 -17.40
C THR A 163 6.98 -2.11 -16.78
N TRP A 164 5.85 -1.55 -16.35
CA TRP A 164 4.74 -2.22 -15.71
C TRP A 164 3.43 -2.05 -16.49
N PRO A 165 2.48 -2.99 -16.40
CA PRO A 165 2.66 -4.33 -15.82
C PRO A 165 3.62 -5.21 -16.65
N LYS A 166 4.15 -6.27 -16.05
CA LYS A 166 5.11 -7.19 -16.70
C LYS A 166 4.46 -8.13 -17.72
N THR A 167 3.14 -8.25 -17.70
CA THR A 167 2.32 -9.05 -18.61
C THR A 167 1.03 -8.32 -18.94
N ASN A 168 0.30 -8.76 -19.96
CA ASN A 168 -1.06 -8.28 -20.19
C ASN A 168 -1.94 -8.71 -19.01
N LEU A 169 -2.76 -7.79 -18.51
CA LEU A 169 -3.70 -8.01 -17.42
C LEU A 169 -5.12 -8.03 -17.97
N VAL A 170 -5.98 -8.80 -17.31
CA VAL A 170 -7.43 -8.74 -17.46
C VAL A 170 -8.06 -8.21 -16.18
N ALA A 171 -9.30 -7.75 -16.24
CA ALA A 171 -10.03 -7.31 -15.04
C ALA A 171 -9.99 -8.41 -13.97
N GLY A 172 -9.73 -8.01 -12.72
CA GLY A 172 -9.55 -8.92 -11.59
C GLY A 172 -8.09 -9.32 -11.30
N ASP A 173 -7.17 -9.10 -12.23
CA ASP A 173 -5.74 -9.37 -11.97
C ASP A 173 -5.14 -8.34 -11.02
N SER A 174 -4.11 -8.78 -10.24
CA SER A 174 -3.20 -7.83 -9.57
C SER A 174 -2.36 -7.10 -10.61
N PHE A 175 -2.11 -5.80 -10.38
CA PHE A 175 -1.18 -5.01 -11.23
C PHE A 175 0.23 -5.62 -11.26
N TYR A 176 0.62 -6.30 -10.19
CA TYR A 176 1.93 -6.94 -10.01
C TYR A 176 1.93 -8.44 -10.35
N LYS A 177 0.95 -8.91 -11.11
CA LYS A 177 0.89 -10.30 -11.59
C LYS A 177 2.18 -10.67 -12.29
N ASN A 178 2.79 -11.78 -11.83
CA ASN A 178 3.99 -12.35 -12.44
C ASN A 178 3.68 -13.76 -12.94
N PRO A 179 3.63 -13.98 -14.26
CA PRO A 179 3.29 -15.29 -14.83
C PRO A 179 4.36 -16.36 -14.57
N ASN A 180 5.60 -15.92 -14.22
CA ASN A 180 6.74 -16.83 -13.99
C ASN A 180 6.91 -17.20 -12.49
N ALA A 181 6.09 -16.66 -11.59
CA ALA A 181 6.15 -16.99 -10.17
C ALA A 181 5.05 -17.98 -9.81
N SER A 182 5.41 -19.08 -9.15
CA SER A 182 4.44 -20.10 -8.68
C SER A 182 3.45 -19.53 -7.65
N GLN A 183 3.86 -18.49 -6.93
CA GLN A 183 3.04 -17.73 -5.97
C GLN A 183 3.15 -16.22 -6.25
N GLY A 184 2.91 -15.84 -7.51
CA GLY A 184 2.90 -14.42 -7.89
C GLY A 184 1.80 -13.65 -7.17
N ASN A 185 1.97 -12.32 -7.09
CA ASN A 185 0.96 -11.43 -6.51
C ASN A 185 -0.40 -11.67 -7.16
N ARG A 186 -1.40 -11.91 -6.33
CA ARG A 186 -2.81 -12.05 -6.71
C ARG A 186 -3.60 -10.96 -6.00
N ALA A 187 -4.60 -10.43 -6.69
CA ALA A 187 -5.59 -9.58 -6.03
C ALA A 187 -6.31 -10.39 -4.95
N GLN A 188 -6.50 -9.80 -3.78
CA GLN A 188 -7.21 -10.40 -2.65
C GLN A 188 -8.68 -9.95 -2.60
N HIS A 189 -9.00 -8.89 -3.33
CA HIS A 189 -10.33 -8.31 -3.45
C HIS A 189 -10.87 -8.49 -4.86
N THR A 190 -12.19 -8.41 -5.00
CA THR A 190 -12.83 -8.38 -6.32
C THR A 190 -12.92 -6.94 -6.85
N VAL A 191 -13.17 -6.80 -8.16
CA VAL A 191 -13.41 -5.50 -8.80
C VAL A 191 -14.64 -4.83 -8.19
N GLU A 192 -15.71 -5.60 -7.99
CA GLU A 192 -17.00 -5.13 -7.46
C GLU A 192 -16.87 -4.62 -6.04
N GLU A 193 -16.21 -5.40 -5.16
CA GLU A 193 -15.96 -5.00 -3.77
C GLU A 193 -15.11 -3.73 -3.70
N THR A 194 -14.02 -3.67 -4.47
CA THR A 194 -13.13 -2.51 -4.51
C THR A 194 -13.87 -1.27 -4.99
N ARG A 195 -14.66 -1.40 -6.05
CA ARG A 195 -15.48 -0.29 -6.58
C ARG A 195 -16.48 0.20 -5.55
N ALA A 196 -17.19 -0.72 -4.90
CA ALA A 196 -18.20 -0.37 -3.89
C ALA A 196 -17.59 0.41 -2.71
N VAL A 197 -16.45 -0.04 -2.19
CA VAL A 197 -15.77 0.65 -1.07
C VAL A 197 -15.21 2.00 -1.51
N LEU A 198 -14.67 2.09 -2.73
CA LEU A 198 -14.14 3.35 -3.27
C LEU A 198 -15.25 4.39 -3.51
N GLU A 199 -16.40 3.97 -4.08
CA GLU A 199 -17.56 4.85 -4.25
C GLU A 199 -18.16 5.29 -2.89
N ALA A 200 -18.18 4.40 -1.91
CA ALA A 200 -18.63 4.73 -0.54
C ALA A 200 -17.68 5.70 0.18
N ALA A 201 -16.40 5.77 -0.23
CA ALA A 201 -15.42 6.72 0.31
C ALA A 201 -15.57 8.13 -0.30
N LYS A 202 -16.34 8.29 -1.38
CA LYS A 202 -16.56 9.58 -2.07
C LYS A 202 -17.40 10.50 -1.19
N GLN A 203 -17.00 11.79 -1.15
CA GLN A 203 -17.65 12.86 -0.37
C GLN A 203 -18.56 13.72 -1.24
#